data_dd533217b6cdc51f2e4f22d9251d9075
#
_entry.id   dd533217b6cdc51f2e4f22d9251d9075
#
_cell.length_a   1.000
_cell.length_b   1.000
_cell.length_c   1.000
_cell.angle_alpha   90.00
_cell.angle_beta   90.00
_cell.angle_gamma   90.00
#
_symmetry.space_group_name_H-M   'P 1'
#
loop_
_entity.id
_entity.type
_entity.pdbx_description
1 polymer ?
#
loop_
_entity_poly.entity_id
_entity_poly.type
_entity_poly.pdbx_seq_one_letter_code
_entity_poly.pdbx_strand_id
1 'polypeptide(L)'
;MRVKLKEGKQKELILKAKLGRSWSELAKILNINAHYLEIELRNEKRLLSYEIYKKLCEISNLNLDNYIIEKLGDNWGRSKGGINSKGSTIFLPKIEFDERLAEFVGIVLGDGHVFSHKKGKKLGVYGIRIAGDLVKDQEYHNLYIKKLCKDIFNLKTREVTQKHKNNARFLDISSKELVNLFYSMGIKPGNKIRNQSTIPDWIKENENFLKTCLRGLIDTDGSVFRMSNKDPNLIRINFTSYNITLMNDVRNSFINLGFHPSKIILNKNIYISRQMEISKYLKEIGFSNNRHITRINKFYSSMV
;
A
#
# COMPACT_ATOMS: atom_id res chain seq x y z
N MET A 1 6.19 -20.79 25.37
CA MET A 1 7.39 -20.33 26.11
C MET A 1 8.55 -21.30 25.84
N ARG A 2 9.79 -20.80 25.64
CA ARG A 2 11.00 -21.61 25.42
C ARG A 2 11.97 -21.39 26.56
N VAL A 3 12.81 -22.42 26.83
CA VAL A 3 13.80 -22.41 27.90
C VAL A 3 15.19 -22.44 27.30
N LYS A 4 16.06 -21.51 27.72
CA LYS A 4 17.48 -21.52 27.39
C LYS A 4 18.25 -21.99 28.61
N LEU A 5 18.85 -23.16 28.52
CA LEU A 5 19.71 -23.72 29.53
C LEU A 5 21.19 -23.31 29.31
N LYS A 6 22.02 -23.43 30.34
CA LYS A 6 23.47 -23.33 30.20
C LYS A 6 23.96 -24.38 29.18
N GLU A 7 24.95 -24.02 28.39
CA GLU A 7 25.53 -24.87 27.35
C GLU A 7 25.85 -26.28 27.86
N GLY A 8 25.48 -27.29 27.10
CA GLY A 8 25.63 -28.69 27.44
C GLY A 8 24.54 -29.28 28.32
N LYS A 9 23.79 -28.46 29.07
CA LYS A 9 22.76 -28.92 30.02
C LYS A 9 21.50 -29.45 29.34
N GLN A 10 21.14 -28.89 28.20
CA GLN A 10 20.04 -29.42 27.39
C GLN A 10 20.37 -30.80 26.82
N LYS A 11 21.61 -30.99 26.34
CA LYS A 11 22.10 -32.27 25.85
C LYS A 11 22.14 -33.32 26.96
N GLU A 12 22.66 -32.96 28.15
CA GLU A 12 22.69 -33.78 29.34
C GLU A 12 21.30 -34.29 29.72
N LEU A 13 20.34 -33.41 29.83
CA LEU A 13 18.95 -33.71 30.17
C LEU A 13 18.31 -34.70 29.20
N ILE A 14 18.48 -34.47 27.89
CA ILE A 14 17.91 -35.33 26.84
C ILE A 14 18.56 -36.70 26.85
N LEU A 15 19.90 -36.77 27.00
CA LEU A 15 20.62 -38.05 27.06
C LEU A 15 20.25 -38.86 28.31
N LYS A 16 20.06 -38.19 29.45
CA LYS A 16 19.60 -38.87 30.67
C LYS A 16 18.16 -39.39 30.53
N ALA A 17 17.27 -38.62 29.93
CA ALA A 17 15.91 -39.07 29.67
C ALA A 17 15.80 -40.20 28.65
N LYS A 18 16.83 -40.32 27.77
CA LYS A 18 16.91 -41.38 26.76
C LYS A 18 17.37 -42.72 27.33
N LEU A 19 18.01 -42.77 28.50
CA LEU A 19 18.53 -44.03 29.07
C LEU A 19 17.44 -45.12 29.11
N GLY A 20 17.74 -46.29 28.51
CA GLY A 20 16.83 -47.42 28.41
C GLY A 20 15.72 -47.28 27.36
N ARG A 21 15.77 -46.29 26.47
CA ARG A 21 14.75 -46.02 25.43
C ARG A 21 15.40 -45.80 24.07
N SER A 22 14.66 -46.07 23.00
CA SER A 22 15.02 -45.61 21.67
C SER A 22 14.64 -44.14 21.45
N TRP A 23 15.24 -43.48 20.44
CA TRP A 23 14.86 -42.11 20.06
C TRP A 23 13.37 -42.00 19.69
N SER A 24 12.83 -43.00 19.02
CA SER A 24 11.42 -43.04 18.62
C SER A 24 10.48 -43.16 19.81
N GLU A 25 10.80 -43.96 20.80
CA GLU A 25 10.02 -44.11 22.04
C GLU A 25 10.01 -42.80 22.84
N LEU A 26 11.18 -42.21 23.07
CA LEU A 26 11.24 -40.91 23.78
C LEU A 26 10.49 -39.80 23.04
N ALA A 27 10.64 -39.75 21.71
CA ALA A 27 9.94 -38.77 20.90
C ALA A 27 8.41 -38.95 20.94
N LYS A 28 7.93 -40.21 20.97
CA LYS A 28 6.49 -40.52 21.14
C LYS A 28 5.97 -40.03 22.51
N ILE A 29 6.71 -40.26 23.60
CA ILE A 29 6.34 -39.79 24.93
C ILE A 29 6.26 -38.23 24.97
N LEU A 30 7.19 -37.58 24.30
CA LEU A 30 7.26 -36.11 24.22
C LEU A 30 6.30 -35.51 23.20
N ASN A 31 5.64 -36.33 22.40
CA ASN A 31 4.78 -35.94 21.27
C ASN A 31 5.49 -35.03 20.25
N ILE A 32 6.70 -35.42 19.83
CA ILE A 32 7.51 -34.68 18.83
C ILE A 32 8.14 -35.65 17.83
N ASN A 33 8.72 -35.11 16.75
CA ASN A 33 9.42 -35.91 15.77
C ASN A 33 10.77 -36.41 16.31
N ALA A 34 11.10 -37.68 16.08
CA ALA A 34 12.34 -38.32 16.56
C ALA A 34 13.60 -37.65 16.01
N HIS A 35 13.63 -37.30 14.71
CA HIS A 35 14.74 -36.57 14.08
C HIS A 35 14.95 -35.19 14.71
N TYR A 36 13.85 -34.48 14.98
CA TYR A 36 13.89 -33.17 15.66
C TYR A 36 14.48 -33.29 17.07
N LEU A 37 14.09 -34.31 17.83
CA LEU A 37 14.65 -34.60 19.16
C LEU A 37 16.16 -34.90 19.09
N GLU A 38 16.56 -35.82 18.22
CA GLU A 38 17.90 -36.32 18.12
C GLU A 38 18.89 -35.33 17.51
N ILE A 39 18.52 -34.65 16.43
CA ILE A 39 19.42 -33.81 15.65
C ILE A 39 19.34 -32.32 16.06
N GLU A 40 18.17 -31.84 16.34
CA GLU A 40 18.01 -30.40 16.62
C GLU A 40 18.06 -30.09 18.13
N LEU A 41 17.29 -30.82 18.94
CA LEU A 41 17.22 -30.54 20.39
C LEU A 41 18.44 -31.10 21.15
N ARG A 42 18.85 -32.33 20.91
CA ARG A 42 20.04 -32.90 21.54
C ARG A 42 21.32 -32.10 21.28
N ASN A 43 21.49 -31.62 20.06
CA ASN A 43 22.69 -30.85 19.69
C ASN A 43 22.54 -29.34 20.00
N GLU A 44 21.53 -28.94 20.78
CA GLU A 44 21.27 -27.57 21.25
C GLU A 44 21.09 -26.55 20.12
N LYS A 45 20.83 -27.04 18.87
CA LYS A 45 20.52 -26.17 17.73
C LYS A 45 19.19 -25.43 17.91
N ARG A 46 18.29 -26.00 18.70
CA ARG A 46 16.97 -25.43 19.04
C ARG A 46 16.74 -25.52 20.55
N LEU A 47 16.02 -24.53 21.08
CA LEU A 47 15.65 -24.47 22.49
C LEU A 47 14.45 -25.36 22.79
N LEU A 48 14.41 -25.97 23.95
CA LEU A 48 13.27 -26.73 24.45
C LEU A 48 12.04 -25.82 24.67
N SER A 49 10.84 -26.34 24.34
CA SER A 49 9.63 -25.75 24.90
C SER A 49 9.60 -26.05 26.42
N TYR A 50 8.96 -25.15 27.20
CA TYR A 50 8.87 -25.32 28.64
C TYR A 50 8.15 -26.61 29.03
N GLU A 51 7.17 -27.03 28.22
CA GLU A 51 6.47 -28.32 28.41
C GLU A 51 7.38 -29.52 28.19
N ILE A 52 8.17 -29.52 27.10
CA ILE A 52 9.14 -30.58 26.82
C ILE A 52 10.23 -30.62 27.90
N TYR A 53 10.69 -29.43 28.35
CA TYR A 53 11.66 -29.32 29.44
C TYR A 53 11.14 -30.03 30.70
N LYS A 54 9.91 -29.70 31.14
CA LYS A 54 9.30 -30.34 32.32
C LYS A 54 9.18 -31.85 32.17
N LYS A 55 8.67 -32.34 31.05
CA LYS A 55 8.54 -33.77 30.78
C LYS A 55 9.90 -34.49 30.80
N LEU A 56 10.94 -33.85 30.25
CA LEU A 56 12.30 -34.41 30.28
C LEU A 56 12.85 -34.46 31.72
N CYS A 57 12.58 -33.45 32.54
CA CYS A 57 12.96 -33.46 33.94
C CYS A 57 12.26 -34.60 34.71
N GLU A 58 10.98 -34.81 34.49
CA GLU A 58 10.20 -35.92 35.06
C GLU A 58 10.77 -37.28 34.65
N ILE A 59 10.99 -37.50 33.35
CA ILE A 59 11.49 -38.78 32.81
C ILE A 59 12.89 -39.08 33.30
N SER A 60 13.74 -38.08 33.42
CA SER A 60 15.17 -38.25 33.80
C SER A 60 15.38 -38.19 35.30
N ASN A 61 14.38 -37.83 36.07
CA ASN A 61 14.44 -37.50 37.48
C ASN A 61 15.54 -36.46 37.82
N LEU A 62 15.73 -35.49 36.88
CA LEU A 62 16.67 -34.37 37.05
C LEU A 62 15.91 -33.04 37.06
N ASN A 63 16.29 -32.19 38.00
CA ASN A 63 15.87 -30.79 37.99
C ASN A 63 17.05 -29.90 37.61
N LEU A 64 16.90 -29.19 36.50
CA LEU A 64 17.90 -28.26 35.96
C LEU A 64 17.43 -26.79 36.05
N ASP A 65 16.48 -26.45 36.90
CA ASP A 65 15.94 -25.09 37.01
C ASP A 65 17.03 -24.06 37.32
N ASN A 66 18.01 -24.42 38.14
CA ASN A 66 19.18 -23.57 38.49
C ASN A 66 20.11 -23.31 37.27
N TYR A 67 19.97 -24.04 36.22
CA TYR A 67 20.74 -23.86 34.96
C TYR A 67 19.96 -23.13 33.89
N ILE A 68 18.75 -22.67 34.17
CA ILE A 68 17.97 -21.84 33.24
C ILE A 68 18.55 -20.43 33.19
N ILE A 69 19.13 -20.07 32.05
CA ILE A 69 19.66 -18.72 31.82
C ILE A 69 18.51 -17.75 31.51
N GLU A 70 17.53 -18.20 30.71
CA GLU A 70 16.47 -17.31 30.21
C GLU A 70 15.20 -18.09 29.84
N LYS A 71 14.03 -17.51 30.15
CA LYS A 71 12.73 -17.98 29.66
C LYS A 71 12.23 -17.03 28.59
N LEU A 72 12.06 -17.55 27.37
CA LEU A 72 11.74 -16.78 26.16
C LEU A 72 10.28 -17.00 25.75
N GLY A 73 9.61 -15.94 25.32
CA GLY A 73 8.25 -16.04 24.82
C GLY A 73 8.15 -16.84 23.50
N ASP A 74 6.95 -17.32 23.15
CA ASP A 74 6.75 -18.19 21.97
C ASP A 74 7.15 -17.54 20.65
N ASN A 75 7.15 -16.21 20.59
CA ASN A 75 7.49 -15.42 19.38
C ASN A 75 8.95 -14.94 19.33
N TRP A 76 9.83 -15.32 20.28
CA TRP A 76 11.19 -14.79 20.35
C TRP A 76 12.01 -15.03 19.08
N GLY A 77 11.88 -16.22 18.47
CA GLY A 77 12.60 -16.56 17.24
C GLY A 77 12.13 -15.78 16.03
N ARG A 78 10.83 -15.46 15.95
CA ARG A 78 10.25 -14.63 14.88
C ARG A 78 10.74 -13.19 14.98
N SER A 79 10.81 -12.64 16.20
CA SER A 79 11.34 -11.29 16.43
C SER A 79 12.82 -11.20 16.09
N LYS A 80 13.62 -12.18 16.50
CA LYS A 80 15.06 -12.25 16.21
C LYS A 80 15.34 -12.48 14.72
N GLY A 81 14.57 -13.35 14.06
CA GLY A 81 14.61 -13.55 12.61
C GLY A 81 14.25 -12.30 11.84
N GLY A 82 13.23 -11.55 12.28
CA GLY A 82 12.85 -10.26 11.68
C GLY A 82 13.90 -9.16 11.86
N ILE A 83 14.61 -9.14 13.00
CA ILE A 83 15.73 -8.19 13.24
C ILE A 83 16.95 -8.55 12.40
N ASN A 84 17.25 -9.84 12.25
CA ASN A 84 18.40 -10.33 11.47
C ASN A 84 18.10 -10.37 9.95
N SER A 85 16.82 -10.27 9.56
CA SER A 85 16.45 -10.15 8.16
C SER A 85 16.92 -8.79 7.67
N LYS A 86 17.93 -8.77 6.82
CA LYS A 86 18.26 -7.60 5.99
C LYS A 86 17.08 -7.41 5.03
N GLY A 87 16.05 -6.65 5.44
CA GLY A 87 14.98 -6.26 4.53
C GLY A 87 15.59 -5.67 3.26
N SER A 88 15.06 -5.99 2.09
CA SER A 88 15.44 -5.32 0.86
C SER A 88 14.93 -3.89 0.90
N THR A 89 15.75 -2.94 1.31
CA THR A 89 15.45 -1.53 1.16
C THR A 89 15.56 -1.21 -0.32
N ILE A 90 14.44 -0.90 -0.95
CA ILE A 90 14.40 -0.45 -2.34
C ILE A 90 14.66 1.05 -2.31
N PHE A 91 15.81 1.47 -2.85
CA PHE A 91 16.13 2.87 -3.05
C PHE A 91 15.43 3.39 -4.29
N LEU A 92 14.85 4.59 -4.18
CA LEU A 92 14.30 5.28 -5.34
C LEU A 92 15.46 5.86 -6.19
N PRO A 93 15.29 5.93 -7.52
CA PRO A 93 16.19 6.71 -8.36
C PRO A 93 16.15 8.19 -7.96
N LYS A 94 17.01 9.01 -8.52
CA LYS A 94 16.89 10.47 -8.41
C LYS A 94 15.54 10.87 -9.02
N ILE A 95 14.65 11.40 -8.21
CA ILE A 95 13.31 11.81 -8.64
C ILE A 95 13.38 13.23 -9.21
N GLU A 96 12.91 13.38 -10.44
CA GLU A 96 12.72 14.66 -11.08
C GLU A 96 11.29 15.16 -10.83
N PHE A 97 11.17 16.45 -10.55
CA PHE A 97 9.89 17.12 -10.37
C PHE A 97 9.41 17.57 -11.76
N ASP A 98 8.68 16.70 -12.44
CA ASP A 98 8.21 16.86 -13.81
C ASP A 98 6.70 16.62 -13.93
N GLU A 99 6.17 16.74 -15.16
CA GLU A 99 4.74 16.50 -15.45
C GLU A 99 4.27 15.10 -15.08
N ARG A 100 5.13 14.08 -15.20
CA ARG A 100 4.81 12.68 -14.88
C ARG A 100 4.60 12.51 -13.37
N LEU A 101 5.49 13.10 -12.56
CA LEU A 101 5.34 13.10 -11.11
C LEU A 101 4.11 13.92 -10.67
N ALA A 102 3.87 15.06 -11.29
CA ALA A 102 2.69 15.88 -11.00
C ALA A 102 1.38 15.14 -11.31
N GLU A 103 1.30 14.42 -12.42
CA GLU A 103 0.15 13.58 -12.73
C GLU A 103 -0.02 12.43 -11.73
N PHE A 104 1.08 11.76 -11.36
CA PHE A 104 1.02 10.69 -10.36
C PHE A 104 0.58 11.21 -8.98
N VAL A 105 0.98 12.42 -8.61
CA VAL A 105 0.48 13.10 -7.40
C VAL A 105 -1.03 13.33 -7.51
N GLY A 106 -1.53 13.79 -8.65
CA GLY A 106 -2.96 13.94 -8.92
C GLY A 106 -3.73 12.64 -8.76
N ILE A 107 -3.24 11.53 -9.33
CA ILE A 107 -3.81 10.19 -9.18
C ILE A 107 -3.87 9.78 -7.70
N VAL A 108 -2.80 10.04 -6.92
CA VAL A 108 -2.75 9.68 -5.50
C VAL A 108 -3.68 10.56 -4.66
N LEU A 109 -3.81 11.84 -4.97
CA LEU A 109 -4.76 12.74 -4.32
C LEU A 109 -6.22 12.34 -4.60
N GLY A 110 -6.51 11.80 -5.78
CA GLY A 110 -7.81 11.21 -6.12
C GLY A 110 -7.99 9.82 -5.49
N ASP A 111 -7.76 8.75 -6.22
CA ASP A 111 -8.01 7.35 -5.81
C ASP A 111 -6.90 6.72 -4.96
N GLY A 112 -5.82 7.46 -4.65
CA GLY A 112 -4.70 6.95 -3.88
C GLY A 112 -4.93 6.96 -2.36
N HIS A 113 -4.25 6.07 -1.66
CA HIS A 113 -4.14 6.03 -0.21
C HIS A 113 -2.69 5.80 0.19
N VAL A 114 -2.07 6.80 0.78
CA VAL A 114 -0.72 6.69 1.36
C VAL A 114 -0.85 6.09 2.75
N PHE A 115 -0.18 4.98 3.02
CA PHE A 115 -0.26 4.32 4.30
C PHE A 115 1.11 4.09 4.94
N SER A 116 1.13 4.22 6.27
CA SER A 116 2.30 3.98 7.10
C SER A 116 1.82 3.38 8.41
N HIS A 117 2.05 2.08 8.61
CA HIS A 117 1.68 1.38 9.83
C HIS A 117 2.92 0.92 10.57
N LYS A 118 3.20 1.53 11.72
CA LYS A 118 4.17 1.02 12.68
C LYS A 118 3.46 0.07 13.63
N LYS A 119 3.92 -1.16 13.76
CA LYS A 119 3.43 -2.12 14.76
C LYS A 119 4.43 -2.19 15.91
N GLY A 120 4.32 -1.26 16.89
CA GLY A 120 5.27 -1.12 18.00
C GLY A 120 6.66 -0.69 17.53
N LYS A 121 7.74 -1.32 18.04
CA LYS A 121 9.14 -1.09 17.62
C LYS A 121 9.50 -1.82 16.31
N LYS A 122 8.56 -2.54 15.67
CA LYS A 122 8.81 -3.39 14.49
C LYS A 122 8.72 -2.59 13.20
N LEU A 123 9.39 -3.12 12.15
CA LEU A 123 9.27 -2.68 10.76
C LEU A 123 7.79 -2.50 10.39
N GLY A 124 7.46 -1.29 9.97
CA GLY A 124 6.10 -0.96 9.54
C GLY A 124 5.82 -1.43 8.11
N VAL A 125 4.56 -1.37 7.74
CA VAL A 125 4.13 -1.53 6.35
C VAL A 125 3.95 -0.13 5.77
N TYR A 126 4.62 0.15 4.65
CA TYR A 126 4.64 1.46 4.01
C TYR A 126 4.30 1.30 2.53
N GLY A 127 3.49 2.18 2.00
CA GLY A 127 3.20 2.17 0.57
C GLY A 127 2.10 3.12 0.16
N ILE A 128 1.78 3.04 -1.12
CA ILE A 128 0.65 3.73 -1.73
C ILE A 128 -0.25 2.66 -2.35
N ARG A 129 -1.54 2.77 -2.13
CA ARG A 129 -2.58 1.96 -2.76
C ARG A 129 -3.42 2.86 -3.64
N ILE A 130 -3.61 2.51 -4.90
CA ILE A 130 -4.50 3.20 -5.83
C ILE A 130 -5.70 2.30 -6.06
N ALA A 131 -6.90 2.80 -5.76
CA ALA A 131 -8.17 2.10 -5.93
C ALA A 131 -8.71 2.30 -7.35
N GLY A 132 -9.62 1.43 -7.79
CA GLY A 132 -10.34 1.57 -9.03
C GLY A 132 -11.44 0.52 -9.19
N ASP A 133 -12.31 0.69 -10.16
CA ASP A 133 -13.32 -0.30 -10.58
C ASP A 133 -12.62 -1.49 -11.25
N LEU A 134 -13.05 -2.71 -10.91
CA LEU A 134 -12.41 -3.96 -11.37
C LEU A 134 -12.30 -4.06 -12.89
N VAL A 135 -13.32 -3.60 -13.61
CA VAL A 135 -13.43 -3.70 -15.06
C VAL A 135 -13.10 -2.38 -15.74
N LYS A 136 -13.75 -1.28 -15.31
CA LYS A 136 -13.66 0.02 -15.99
C LYS A 136 -12.28 0.66 -15.92
N ASP A 137 -11.54 0.44 -14.83
CA ASP A 137 -10.21 1.01 -14.62
C ASP A 137 -9.08 -0.01 -14.86
N GLN A 138 -9.41 -1.20 -15.41
CA GLN A 138 -8.43 -2.26 -15.66
C GLN A 138 -7.32 -1.80 -16.61
N GLU A 139 -7.70 -1.22 -17.74
CA GLU A 139 -6.76 -0.75 -18.74
C GLU A 139 -5.90 0.40 -18.19
N TYR A 140 -6.53 1.39 -17.57
CA TYR A 140 -5.85 2.53 -16.96
C TYR A 140 -4.81 2.11 -15.92
N HIS A 141 -5.18 1.18 -15.01
CA HIS A 141 -4.25 0.64 -14.03
C HIS A 141 -3.10 -0.15 -14.67
N ASN A 142 -3.42 -1.03 -15.63
CA ASN A 142 -2.44 -1.99 -16.16
C ASN A 142 -1.48 -1.38 -17.17
N LEU A 143 -1.97 -0.51 -18.05
CA LEU A 143 -1.18 0.05 -19.12
C LEU A 143 -0.59 1.41 -18.75
N TYR A 144 -1.34 2.24 -18.01
CA TYR A 144 -0.91 3.61 -17.72
C TYR A 144 -0.25 3.74 -16.36
N ILE A 145 -0.98 3.51 -15.26
CA ILE A 145 -0.46 3.76 -13.90
C ILE A 145 0.75 2.87 -13.57
N LYS A 146 0.72 1.58 -13.95
CA LYS A 146 1.88 0.68 -13.74
C LYS A 146 3.12 1.18 -14.47
N LYS A 147 2.95 1.63 -15.73
CA LYS A 147 4.05 2.18 -16.51
C LYS A 147 4.57 3.46 -15.88
N LEU A 148 3.69 4.40 -15.56
CA LEU A 148 4.03 5.67 -14.92
C LEU A 148 4.82 5.44 -13.61
N CYS A 149 4.35 4.53 -12.76
CA CYS A 149 5.04 4.16 -11.53
C CYS A 149 6.44 3.57 -11.78
N LYS A 150 6.58 2.71 -12.79
CA LYS A 150 7.88 2.14 -13.17
C LYS A 150 8.83 3.20 -13.72
N ASP A 151 8.32 4.09 -14.57
CA ASP A 151 9.14 5.12 -15.25
C ASP A 151 9.66 6.18 -14.26
N ILE A 152 8.85 6.58 -13.26
CA ILE A 152 9.24 7.58 -12.28
C ILE A 152 10.08 6.97 -11.15
N PHE A 153 9.63 5.86 -10.56
CA PHE A 153 10.16 5.33 -9.30
C PHE A 153 10.97 4.04 -9.45
N ASN A 154 10.96 3.44 -10.63
CA ASN A 154 11.50 2.08 -10.87
C ASN A 154 10.93 1.04 -9.89
N LEU A 155 9.69 1.20 -9.45
CA LEU A 155 9.02 0.31 -8.53
C LEU A 155 8.07 -0.64 -9.24
N LYS A 156 7.95 -1.87 -8.68
CA LYS A 156 6.94 -2.84 -9.10
C LYS A 156 5.64 -2.58 -8.35
N THR A 157 4.53 -2.68 -9.05
CA THR A 157 3.18 -2.63 -8.48
C THR A 157 2.64 -4.04 -8.30
N ARG A 158 1.86 -4.26 -7.24
CA ARG A 158 1.12 -5.49 -6.99
C ARG A 158 -0.36 -5.25 -7.20
N GLU A 159 -0.99 -6.03 -8.07
CA GLU A 159 -2.43 -5.99 -8.27
C GLU A 159 -3.15 -6.83 -7.21
N VAL A 160 -4.22 -6.28 -6.65
CA VAL A 160 -5.11 -6.95 -5.71
C VAL A 160 -6.54 -6.73 -6.18
N THR A 161 -7.31 -7.80 -6.33
CA THR A 161 -8.72 -7.75 -6.78
C THR A 161 -9.67 -8.25 -5.70
N GLN A 162 -10.81 -7.60 -5.55
CA GLN A 162 -11.88 -7.97 -4.62
C GLN A 162 -13.19 -8.15 -5.40
N LYS A 163 -13.39 -9.34 -6.00
CA LYS A 163 -14.57 -9.65 -6.82
C LYS A 163 -15.88 -9.69 -6.03
N HIS A 164 -15.84 -10.20 -4.78
CA HIS A 164 -17.05 -10.55 -4.03
C HIS A 164 -17.59 -9.44 -3.11
N LYS A 165 -16.84 -8.35 -2.89
CA LYS A 165 -17.29 -7.29 -1.97
C LYS A 165 -17.74 -6.01 -2.69
N ASN A 166 -16.93 -5.46 -3.58
CA ASN A 166 -17.18 -4.13 -4.13
C ASN A 166 -16.81 -3.99 -5.61
N ASN A 167 -16.58 -5.08 -6.33
CA ASN A 167 -16.09 -5.06 -7.70
C ASN A 167 -14.88 -4.11 -7.86
N ALA A 168 -13.96 -4.16 -6.88
CA ALA A 168 -12.84 -3.24 -6.77
C ALA A 168 -11.51 -3.90 -7.15
N ARG A 169 -10.61 -3.10 -7.67
CA ARG A 169 -9.20 -3.43 -7.89
C ARG A 169 -8.31 -2.41 -7.22
N PHE A 170 -7.11 -2.84 -6.87
CA PHE A 170 -6.10 -2.00 -6.24
C PHE A 170 -4.73 -2.24 -6.85
N LEU A 171 -3.95 -1.18 -6.99
CA LEU A 171 -2.51 -1.26 -7.22
C LEU A 171 -1.78 -0.89 -5.94
N ASP A 172 -1.03 -1.84 -5.38
CA ASP A 172 -0.19 -1.65 -4.21
C ASP A 172 1.26 -1.38 -4.64
N ILE A 173 1.84 -0.31 -4.14
CA ILE A 173 3.23 0.10 -4.35
C ILE A 173 3.88 0.14 -2.96
N SER A 174 4.72 -0.84 -2.66
CA SER A 174 5.33 -0.98 -1.34
C SER A 174 6.73 -0.36 -1.34
N SER A 175 6.88 0.80 -0.69
CA SER A 175 8.17 1.47 -0.50
C SER A 175 8.07 2.50 0.64
N LYS A 176 9.00 2.43 1.59
CA LYS A 176 9.13 3.44 2.66
C LYS A 176 9.60 4.78 2.09
N GLU A 177 10.55 4.74 1.17
CA GLU A 177 11.10 5.96 0.56
C GLU A 177 10.05 6.71 -0.26
N LEU A 178 9.18 5.98 -0.99
CA LEU A 178 8.06 6.60 -1.69
C LEU A 178 7.10 7.30 -0.72
N VAL A 179 6.77 6.68 0.41
CA VAL A 179 5.94 7.32 1.44
C VAL A 179 6.62 8.55 2.02
N ASN A 180 7.93 8.49 2.27
CA ASN A 180 8.69 9.63 2.75
C ASN A 180 8.72 10.78 1.72
N LEU A 181 8.87 10.46 0.44
CA LEU A 181 8.80 11.44 -0.65
C LEU A 181 7.43 12.14 -0.67
N PHE A 182 6.33 11.38 -0.59
CA PHE A 182 4.99 11.98 -0.53
C PHE A 182 4.80 12.82 0.72
N TYR A 183 5.32 12.36 1.85
CA TYR A 183 5.28 13.13 3.09
C TYR A 183 6.06 14.45 2.99
N SER A 184 7.24 14.46 2.34
CA SER A 184 8.02 15.69 2.11
C SER A 184 7.33 16.68 1.17
N MET A 185 6.45 16.19 0.27
CA MET A 185 5.58 17.01 -0.57
C MET A 185 4.30 17.50 0.14
N GLY A 186 4.15 17.24 1.45
CA GLY A 186 2.98 17.65 2.24
C GLY A 186 1.83 16.63 2.26
N ILE A 187 1.94 15.50 1.55
CA ILE A 187 0.90 14.46 1.50
C ILE A 187 1.12 13.44 2.62
N LYS A 188 0.43 13.64 3.73
CA LYS A 188 0.55 12.81 4.94
C LYS A 188 -0.12 11.45 4.76
N PRO A 189 0.49 10.36 5.30
CA PRO A 189 -0.16 9.06 5.37
C PRO A 189 -1.48 9.10 6.16
N GLY A 190 -2.44 8.27 5.75
CA GLY A 190 -3.72 8.10 6.43
C GLY A 190 -4.89 8.72 5.67
N ASN A 191 -5.88 9.21 6.40
CA ASN A 191 -7.12 9.72 5.80
C ASN A 191 -6.90 11.11 5.20
N LYS A 192 -6.99 11.23 3.87
CA LYS A 192 -6.80 12.47 3.10
C LYS A 192 -7.75 13.59 3.51
N ILE A 193 -9.00 13.25 3.86
CA ILE A 193 -10.02 14.22 4.27
C ILE A 193 -9.65 14.80 5.64
N ARG A 194 -9.29 13.95 6.60
CA ARG A 194 -8.85 14.42 7.94
C ARG A 194 -7.54 15.21 7.87
N ASN A 195 -6.63 14.79 7.01
CA ASN A 195 -5.35 15.47 6.80
C ASN A 195 -5.49 16.76 5.98
N GLN A 196 -6.65 17.03 5.40
CA GLN A 196 -6.89 18.14 4.47
C GLN A 196 -5.79 18.22 3.41
N SER A 197 -5.52 17.07 2.76
CA SER A 197 -4.47 16.96 1.74
C SER A 197 -4.72 17.95 0.60
N THR A 198 -3.68 18.62 0.14
CA THR A 198 -3.69 19.70 -0.84
C THR A 198 -2.78 19.36 -2.02
N ILE A 199 -2.95 20.06 -3.13
CA ILE A 199 -1.99 20.02 -4.24
C ILE A 199 -0.69 20.67 -3.75
N PRO A 200 0.49 20.03 -3.87
CA PRO A 200 1.77 20.59 -3.47
C PRO A 200 2.09 21.91 -4.22
N ASP A 201 2.75 22.85 -3.54
CA ASP A 201 2.99 24.19 -4.10
C ASP A 201 3.87 24.16 -5.35
N TRP A 202 4.88 23.28 -5.42
CA TRP A 202 5.70 23.13 -6.61
C TRP A 202 4.90 22.77 -7.89
N ILE A 203 3.71 22.13 -7.72
CA ILE A 203 2.78 21.85 -8.82
C ILE A 203 1.98 23.11 -9.16
N LYS A 204 1.52 23.86 -8.14
CA LYS A 204 0.71 25.07 -8.33
C LYS A 204 1.48 26.20 -9.02
N GLU A 205 2.80 26.25 -8.83
CA GLU A 205 3.71 27.27 -9.37
C GLU A 205 4.07 27.05 -10.85
N ASN A 206 3.77 25.87 -11.41
CA ASN A 206 4.07 25.54 -12.81
C ASN A 206 2.79 25.12 -13.56
N GLU A 207 2.49 25.84 -14.63
CA GLU A 207 1.25 25.63 -15.40
C GLU A 207 1.15 24.22 -16.00
N ASN A 208 2.26 23.67 -16.54
CA ASN A 208 2.28 22.33 -17.12
C ASN A 208 2.10 21.25 -16.05
N PHE A 209 2.75 21.41 -14.89
CA PHE A 209 2.59 20.49 -13.77
C PHE A 209 1.14 20.53 -13.22
N LEU A 210 0.57 21.74 -13.17
CA LEU A 210 -0.80 21.94 -12.73
C LEU A 210 -1.80 21.25 -13.66
N LYS A 211 -1.61 21.39 -15.00
CA LYS A 211 -2.45 20.72 -16.01
C LYS A 211 -2.39 19.19 -15.86
N THR A 212 -1.19 18.63 -15.70
CA THR A 212 -1.05 17.17 -15.57
C THR A 212 -1.55 16.65 -14.23
N CYS A 213 -1.37 17.38 -13.14
CA CYS A 213 -1.96 17.04 -11.84
C CYS A 213 -3.51 17.04 -11.90
N LEU A 214 -4.11 18.07 -12.52
CA LEU A 214 -5.56 18.12 -12.74
C LEU A 214 -6.05 16.95 -13.59
N ARG A 215 -5.28 16.54 -14.64
CA ARG A 215 -5.60 15.35 -15.42
C ARG A 215 -5.68 14.11 -14.53
N GLY A 216 -4.67 13.85 -13.70
CA GLY A 216 -4.67 12.72 -12.78
C GLY A 216 -5.84 12.74 -11.77
N LEU A 217 -6.20 13.92 -11.26
CA LEU A 217 -7.35 14.11 -10.37
C LEU A 217 -8.69 13.85 -11.07
N ILE A 218 -8.86 14.35 -12.30
CA ILE A 218 -10.10 14.14 -13.06
C ILE A 218 -10.21 12.71 -13.59
N ASP A 219 -9.10 12.07 -13.94
CA ASP A 219 -9.07 10.67 -14.36
C ASP A 219 -9.51 9.68 -13.27
N THR A 220 -9.38 10.08 -12.01
CA THR A 220 -9.73 9.29 -10.82
C THR A 220 -11.09 9.72 -10.24
N ASP A 221 -11.14 10.88 -9.62
CA ASP A 221 -12.33 11.41 -8.91
C ASP A 221 -13.24 12.25 -9.81
N GLY A 222 -12.94 12.33 -11.10
CA GLY A 222 -13.76 13.07 -12.06
C GLY A 222 -14.71 12.19 -12.87
N SER A 223 -15.59 12.86 -13.58
CA SER A 223 -16.48 12.22 -14.54
C SER A 223 -16.84 13.15 -15.70
N VAL A 224 -17.17 12.53 -16.83
CA VAL A 224 -17.69 13.23 -18.01
C VAL A 224 -19.07 12.69 -18.32
N PHE A 225 -20.04 13.58 -18.51
CA PHE A 225 -21.41 13.17 -18.80
C PHE A 225 -22.16 14.23 -19.59
N ARG A 226 -23.25 13.82 -20.26
CA ARG A 226 -24.21 14.72 -20.89
C ARG A 226 -25.15 15.31 -19.87
N MET A 227 -25.44 16.59 -19.97
CA MET A 227 -26.36 17.29 -19.08
C MET A 227 -27.82 16.93 -19.37
N SER A 228 -28.15 16.63 -20.64
CA SER A 228 -29.47 16.31 -21.09
C SER A 228 -29.44 15.27 -22.19
N ASN A 229 -30.44 14.38 -22.21
CA ASN A 229 -30.62 13.47 -23.34
C ASN A 229 -31.22 14.18 -24.58
N LYS A 230 -31.88 15.35 -24.38
CA LYS A 230 -32.48 16.15 -25.43
C LYS A 230 -31.45 16.99 -26.19
N ASP A 231 -30.36 17.37 -25.54
CA ASP A 231 -29.27 18.13 -26.14
C ASP A 231 -27.93 17.35 -25.99
N PRO A 232 -27.53 16.60 -27.02
CA PRO A 232 -26.32 15.79 -26.98
C PRO A 232 -25.04 16.63 -26.91
N ASN A 233 -25.11 17.93 -27.24
CA ASN A 233 -23.94 18.81 -27.27
C ASN A 233 -23.57 19.36 -25.90
N LEU A 234 -24.45 19.25 -24.91
CA LEU A 234 -24.20 19.75 -23.56
C LEU A 234 -23.42 18.73 -22.73
N ILE A 235 -22.11 18.74 -22.88
CA ILE A 235 -21.19 17.93 -22.09
C ILE A 235 -20.76 18.71 -20.85
N ARG A 236 -20.51 17.99 -19.77
CA ARG A 236 -20.00 18.52 -18.52
C ARG A 236 -18.88 17.65 -17.97
N ILE A 237 -17.81 18.29 -17.47
CA ILE A 237 -16.78 17.65 -16.67
C ILE A 237 -17.05 17.95 -15.22
N ASN A 238 -17.02 16.94 -14.37
CA ASN A 238 -17.21 17.05 -12.92
C ASN A 238 -15.96 16.59 -12.20
N PHE A 239 -15.66 17.24 -11.08
CA PHE A 239 -14.73 16.75 -10.06
C PHE A 239 -15.49 16.62 -8.73
N THR A 240 -15.29 15.50 -8.04
CA THR A 240 -15.98 15.20 -6.77
C THR A 240 -14.97 14.85 -5.68
N SER A 241 -15.02 15.55 -4.55
CA SER A 241 -14.22 15.21 -3.38
C SER A 241 -14.91 15.68 -2.10
N TYR A 242 -14.70 14.96 -1.00
CA TYR A 242 -15.12 15.39 0.34
C TYR A 242 -14.02 16.18 1.07
N ASN A 243 -12.85 16.32 0.49
CA ASN A 243 -11.77 17.14 1.01
C ASN A 243 -11.93 18.58 0.51
N ILE A 244 -12.41 19.47 1.39
CA ILE A 244 -12.73 20.86 1.01
C ILE A 244 -11.48 21.66 0.60
N THR A 245 -10.33 21.38 1.21
CA THR A 245 -9.06 22.02 0.83
C THR A 245 -8.67 21.66 -0.60
N LEU A 246 -8.72 20.37 -0.94
CA LEU A 246 -8.46 19.89 -2.31
C LEU A 246 -9.50 20.45 -3.31
N MET A 247 -10.76 20.57 -2.91
CA MET A 247 -11.81 21.18 -3.74
C MET A 247 -11.48 22.63 -4.08
N ASN A 248 -11.05 23.41 -3.09
CA ASN A 248 -10.63 24.80 -3.31
C ASN A 248 -9.39 24.87 -4.21
N ASP A 249 -8.41 24.00 -3.98
CA ASP A 249 -7.20 23.93 -4.82
C ASP A 249 -7.56 23.64 -6.28
N VAL A 250 -8.36 22.61 -6.54
CA VAL A 250 -8.79 22.23 -7.90
C VAL A 250 -9.59 23.38 -8.56
N ARG A 251 -10.49 24.00 -7.82
CA ARG A 251 -11.26 25.14 -8.34
C ARG A 251 -10.35 26.31 -8.71
N ASN A 252 -9.45 26.70 -7.81
CA ASN A 252 -8.53 27.82 -8.04
C ASN A 252 -7.54 27.48 -9.18
N SER A 253 -7.09 26.24 -9.27
CA SER A 253 -6.24 25.77 -10.38
C SER A 253 -6.92 25.92 -11.73
N PHE A 254 -8.21 25.56 -11.85
CA PHE A 254 -8.97 25.79 -13.07
C PHE A 254 -9.11 27.28 -13.38
N ILE A 255 -9.35 28.12 -12.37
CA ILE A 255 -9.43 29.59 -12.56
C ILE A 255 -8.08 30.14 -13.06
N ASN A 256 -6.98 29.74 -12.46
CA ASN A 256 -5.63 30.15 -12.87
C ASN A 256 -5.30 29.77 -14.31
N LEU A 257 -5.83 28.64 -14.77
CA LEU A 257 -5.71 28.18 -16.17
C LEU A 257 -6.74 28.82 -17.12
N GLY A 258 -7.49 29.82 -16.65
CA GLY A 258 -8.47 30.56 -17.45
C GLY A 258 -9.76 29.78 -17.78
N PHE A 259 -10.16 28.85 -16.89
CA PHE A 259 -11.47 28.21 -16.91
C PHE A 259 -12.44 28.92 -15.94
N HIS A 260 -13.74 28.70 -16.10
CA HIS A 260 -14.78 29.22 -15.23
C HIS A 260 -15.55 28.07 -14.55
N PRO A 261 -14.91 27.37 -13.61
CA PRO A 261 -15.57 26.30 -12.90
C PRO A 261 -16.72 26.84 -12.04
N SER A 262 -17.72 26.01 -11.78
CA SER A 262 -18.81 26.37 -10.86
C SER A 262 -18.27 26.70 -9.45
N LYS A 263 -19.10 27.32 -8.62
CA LYS A 263 -18.89 27.28 -7.17
C LYS A 263 -18.91 25.82 -6.70
N ILE A 264 -18.36 25.57 -5.52
CA ILE A 264 -18.43 24.23 -4.91
C ILE A 264 -19.91 23.96 -4.55
N ILE A 265 -20.50 22.93 -5.15
CA ILE A 265 -21.90 22.55 -5.00
C ILE A 265 -21.98 21.36 -4.04
N LEU A 266 -22.92 21.45 -3.07
CA LEU A 266 -23.13 20.43 -2.03
C LEU A 266 -21.82 20.04 -1.30
N ASN A 267 -20.89 20.97 -1.14
CA ASN A 267 -19.59 20.81 -0.52
C ASN A 267 -18.71 19.67 -1.09
N LYS A 268 -19.00 19.22 -2.31
CA LYS A 268 -18.29 18.07 -2.91
C LYS A 268 -18.16 18.06 -4.42
N ASN A 269 -18.78 18.96 -5.17
CA ASN A 269 -18.74 18.93 -6.64
C ASN A 269 -18.31 20.27 -7.23
N ILE A 270 -17.48 20.20 -8.28
CA ILE A 270 -17.13 21.31 -9.16
C ILE A 270 -17.42 20.88 -10.59
N TYR A 271 -17.94 21.79 -11.40
CA TYR A 271 -18.31 21.52 -12.78
C TYR A 271 -17.66 22.52 -13.74
N ILE A 272 -17.17 22.01 -14.87
CA ILE A 272 -16.86 22.76 -16.09
C ILE A 272 -18.00 22.46 -17.07
N SER A 273 -18.73 23.48 -17.49
CA SER A 273 -19.98 23.32 -18.28
C SER A 273 -19.99 24.09 -19.59
N ARG A 274 -19.12 25.10 -19.76
CA ARG A 274 -19.03 25.89 -20.98
C ARG A 274 -18.41 25.03 -22.07
N GLN A 275 -19.09 24.86 -23.22
CA GLN A 275 -18.62 23.94 -24.27
C GLN A 275 -17.27 24.35 -24.86
N MET A 276 -16.99 25.64 -24.99
CA MET A 276 -15.65 26.12 -25.40
C MET A 276 -14.56 25.71 -24.40
N GLU A 277 -14.89 25.68 -23.10
CA GLU A 277 -13.95 25.25 -22.07
C GLU A 277 -13.78 23.73 -22.02
N ILE A 278 -14.82 22.95 -22.39
CA ILE A 278 -14.69 21.50 -22.59
C ILE A 278 -13.68 21.23 -23.70
N SER A 279 -13.82 21.94 -24.86
CA SER A 279 -12.87 21.81 -25.96
C SER A 279 -11.44 22.24 -25.57
N LYS A 280 -11.32 23.33 -24.80
CA LYS A 280 -10.04 23.78 -24.22
C LYS A 280 -9.45 22.73 -23.30
N TYR A 281 -10.26 22.14 -22.41
CA TYR A 281 -9.82 21.07 -21.48
C TYR A 281 -9.27 19.86 -22.26
N LEU A 282 -9.98 19.42 -23.27
CA LEU A 282 -9.57 18.27 -24.09
C LEU A 282 -8.24 18.52 -24.80
N LYS A 283 -8.00 19.75 -25.26
CA LYS A 283 -6.77 20.14 -25.97
C LYS A 283 -5.58 20.33 -25.03
N GLU A 284 -5.78 20.97 -23.86
CA GLU A 284 -4.69 21.42 -23.00
C GLU A 284 -4.39 20.49 -21.83
N ILE A 285 -5.41 19.79 -21.30
CA ILE A 285 -5.31 18.88 -20.14
C ILE A 285 -5.52 17.45 -20.60
N GLY A 286 -6.66 17.17 -21.22
CA GLY A 286 -7.02 15.84 -21.72
C GLY A 286 -7.26 14.81 -20.63
N PHE A 287 -7.21 13.53 -21.02
CA PHE A 287 -7.37 12.37 -20.13
C PHE A 287 -6.30 11.33 -20.46
N SER A 288 -5.80 10.66 -19.45
CA SER A 288 -4.98 9.45 -19.57
C SER A 288 -5.81 8.18 -19.35
N ASN A 289 -7.00 8.30 -18.75
CA ASN A 289 -7.93 7.19 -18.53
C ASN A 289 -8.85 7.03 -19.75
N ASN A 290 -8.66 5.93 -20.49
CA ASN A 290 -9.44 5.58 -21.69
C ASN A 290 -10.96 5.57 -21.46
N ARG A 291 -11.41 5.33 -20.23
CA ARG A 291 -12.83 5.41 -19.85
C ARG A 291 -13.46 6.75 -20.22
N HIS A 292 -12.74 7.85 -19.96
CA HIS A 292 -13.23 9.19 -20.26
C HIS A 292 -13.12 9.52 -21.76
N ILE A 293 -12.02 9.12 -22.38
CA ILE A 293 -11.80 9.29 -23.83
C ILE A 293 -12.91 8.58 -24.64
N THR A 294 -13.16 7.30 -24.34
CA THR A 294 -14.21 6.52 -24.99
C THR A 294 -15.59 7.16 -24.79
N ARG A 295 -15.86 7.68 -23.59
CA ARG A 295 -17.14 8.34 -23.30
C ARG A 295 -17.31 9.62 -24.08
N ILE A 296 -16.29 10.45 -24.21
CA ILE A 296 -16.30 11.67 -25.01
C ILE A 296 -16.48 11.35 -26.49
N ASN A 297 -15.70 10.42 -27.03
CA ASN A 297 -15.81 10.01 -28.42
C ASN A 297 -17.23 9.52 -28.75
N LYS A 298 -17.85 8.76 -27.85
CA LYS A 298 -19.24 8.33 -28.00
C LYS A 298 -20.22 9.50 -27.99
N PHE A 299 -19.93 10.57 -27.25
CA PHE A 299 -20.77 11.75 -27.25
C PHE A 299 -20.66 12.52 -28.58
N TYR A 300 -19.45 12.67 -29.13
CA TYR A 300 -19.26 13.34 -30.41
C TYR A 300 -19.71 12.49 -31.61
N SER A 301 -19.52 11.17 -31.61
CA SER A 301 -19.96 10.27 -32.67
C SER A 301 -21.48 10.20 -32.86
N SER A 302 -22.26 10.54 -31.84
CA SER A 302 -23.71 10.61 -31.91
C SER A 302 -24.22 11.97 -32.39
N MET A 303 -23.32 12.86 -32.83
CA MET A 303 -23.62 14.18 -33.42
C MET A 303 -23.58 14.15 -34.97
N VAL A 304 -23.12 13.05 -35.53
CA VAL A 304 -23.12 12.75 -36.99
C VAL A 304 -24.27 11.77 -37.26
#